data_20e260b13f6be538de4e5f179ff4dd46
#
_entry.id   20e260b13f6be538de4e5f179ff4dd46
#
_cell.length_a   1.000
_cell.length_b   1.000
_cell.length_c   1.000
_cell.angle_alpha   90.00
_cell.angle_beta   90.00
_cell.angle_gamma   90.00
#
_symmetry.space_group_name_H-M   'P 1'
#
loop_
_entity.id
_entity.type
_entity.pdbx_description
1 polymer ?
#
loop_
_entity_poly.entity_id
_entity_poly.type
_entity_poly.pdbx_seq_one_letter_code
_entity_poly.pdbx_strand_id
1 'polypeptide(L)'
;MYKHTKAFATFCKNELSFELSIPGRYQSLSACILDCVFSLRAKYASVTVPVVNRYAQKFMGGNRFSSGGTASMLIKHINEEGGPVSFAKDILDNEQKSGGVLKAEVCLQLATYLGYLHIDTIDDFRYFESPELLEIVVHAVKGIGDAGTHYLFMLTGDPDRCKPDVHIHHCIRDACGEDISNDDCQVLFTETVAILKSDYPDLTVAKLDGIIWNKYQSSR
;
A
#
# COMPACT_ATOMS: atom_id res chain seq x y z
N MET A 1 -23.34 -11.16 -7.60
CA MET A 1 -22.24 -11.97 -7.02
C MET A 1 -21.30 -12.35 -8.14
N TYR A 2 -20.04 -12.01 -8.00
CA TYR A 2 -19.00 -12.36 -8.98
C TYR A 2 -18.85 -13.89 -9.10
N LYS A 3 -18.52 -14.38 -10.30
CA LYS A 3 -18.56 -15.82 -10.62
C LYS A 3 -17.72 -16.72 -9.68
N HIS A 4 -16.62 -16.20 -9.13
CA HIS A 4 -15.68 -16.94 -8.29
C HIS A 4 -15.87 -16.73 -6.78
N THR A 5 -16.75 -15.84 -6.33
CA THR A 5 -16.85 -15.43 -4.93
C THR A 5 -17.03 -16.59 -3.96
N LYS A 6 -17.90 -17.55 -4.27
CA LYS A 6 -18.14 -18.71 -3.39
C LYS A 6 -16.94 -19.65 -3.30
N ALA A 7 -16.27 -19.91 -4.44
CA ALA A 7 -15.09 -20.77 -4.49
C ALA A 7 -13.94 -20.12 -3.71
N PHE A 8 -13.71 -18.82 -3.93
CA PHE A 8 -12.68 -18.07 -3.24
C PHE A 8 -12.94 -17.97 -1.74
N ALA A 9 -14.17 -17.71 -1.31
CA ALA A 9 -14.53 -17.69 0.11
C ALA A 9 -14.29 -19.07 0.79
N THR A 10 -14.65 -20.17 0.11
CA THR A 10 -14.40 -21.53 0.61
C THR A 10 -12.90 -21.81 0.73
N PHE A 11 -12.13 -21.45 -0.30
CA PHE A 11 -10.67 -21.56 -0.27
C PHE A 11 -10.06 -20.76 0.88
N CYS A 12 -10.43 -19.48 1.04
CA CYS A 12 -9.95 -18.65 2.12
C CYS A 12 -10.24 -19.27 3.49
N LYS A 13 -11.46 -19.78 3.70
CA LYS A 13 -11.86 -20.41 4.97
C LYS A 13 -11.04 -21.64 5.30
N ASN A 14 -10.69 -22.44 4.30
CA ASN A 14 -9.96 -23.71 4.49
C ASN A 14 -8.45 -23.53 4.58
N GLU A 15 -7.91 -22.55 3.85
CA GLU A 15 -6.47 -22.42 3.61
C GLU A 15 -5.80 -21.28 4.37
N LEU A 16 -6.56 -20.29 4.90
CA LEU A 16 -6.01 -19.14 5.58
C LEU A 16 -6.19 -19.22 7.10
N SER A 17 -5.22 -18.68 7.85
CA SER A 17 -5.34 -18.47 9.29
C SER A 17 -5.77 -17.01 9.54
N PHE A 18 -6.94 -16.85 10.15
CA PHE A 18 -7.49 -15.54 10.50
C PHE A 18 -7.02 -14.99 11.85
N GLU A 19 -6.14 -15.71 12.56
CA GLU A 19 -5.59 -15.31 13.86
C GLU A 19 -4.36 -14.41 13.74
N LEU A 20 -3.92 -14.06 12.53
CA LEU A 20 -2.73 -13.25 12.31
C LEU A 20 -2.91 -11.81 12.81
N SER A 21 -2.01 -11.40 13.70
CA SER A 21 -1.89 -10.00 14.08
C SER A 21 -1.35 -9.20 12.88
N ILE A 22 -2.08 -8.18 12.48
CA ILE A 22 -1.63 -7.26 11.42
C ILE A 22 -0.56 -6.34 12.01
N PRO A 23 0.57 -6.12 11.32
CA PRO A 23 1.57 -5.17 11.75
C PRO A 23 0.98 -3.80 12.06
N GLY A 24 1.60 -3.05 12.97
CA GLY A 24 1.15 -1.71 13.33
C GLY A 24 0.96 -0.81 12.11
N ARG A 25 -0.10 0.02 12.16
CA ARG A 25 -0.39 0.97 11.08
C ARG A 25 0.54 2.17 11.18
N TYR A 26 0.94 2.71 10.04
CA TYR A 26 1.60 4.01 9.98
C TYR A 26 0.67 5.11 10.52
N GLN A 27 1.29 6.09 11.20
CA GLN A 27 0.61 7.30 11.69
C GLN A 27 1.18 8.56 11.01
N SER A 28 1.89 8.38 9.90
CA SER A 28 2.63 9.39 9.18
C SER A 28 2.40 9.21 7.68
N LEU A 29 1.90 10.28 7.01
CA LEU A 29 1.67 10.23 5.56
C LEU A 29 2.98 10.08 4.79
N SER A 30 4.07 10.69 5.26
CA SER A 30 5.39 10.52 4.65
C SER A 30 5.85 9.05 4.65
N ALA A 31 5.60 8.32 5.75
CA ALA A 31 5.92 6.89 5.83
C ALA A 31 5.02 6.05 4.91
N CYS A 32 3.72 6.37 4.80
CA CYS A 32 2.80 5.71 3.86
C CYS A 32 3.25 5.91 2.40
N ILE A 33 3.65 7.13 2.03
CA ILE A 33 4.16 7.43 0.68
C ILE A 33 5.41 6.61 0.37
N LEU A 34 6.38 6.60 1.29
CA LEU A 34 7.62 5.84 1.10
C LEU A 34 7.36 4.33 1.01
N ASP A 35 6.56 3.77 1.92
CA ASP A 35 6.22 2.35 1.88
C ASP A 35 5.49 1.99 0.59
N CYS A 36 4.47 2.76 0.22
CA CYS A 36 3.73 2.57 -1.01
C CYS A 36 4.67 2.47 -2.22
N VAL A 37 5.47 3.50 -2.45
CA VAL A 37 6.32 3.60 -3.65
C VAL A 37 7.44 2.57 -3.65
N PHE A 38 8.10 2.35 -2.51
CA PHE A 38 9.22 1.41 -2.44
C PHE A 38 8.79 -0.05 -2.43
N SER A 39 7.52 -0.37 -2.10
CA SER A 39 6.98 -1.72 -2.22
C SER A 39 6.70 -2.16 -3.67
N LEU A 40 6.61 -1.21 -4.60
CA LEU A 40 6.31 -1.52 -5.99
C LEU A 40 7.42 -2.34 -6.64
N ARG A 41 7.08 -3.57 -7.09
CA ARG A 41 8.03 -4.51 -7.72
C ARG A 41 9.30 -4.74 -6.90
N ALA A 42 9.18 -4.79 -5.57
CA ALA A 42 10.31 -4.98 -4.66
C ALA A 42 10.01 -6.03 -3.60
N LYS A 43 11.06 -6.63 -3.05
CA LYS A 43 10.94 -7.52 -1.89
C LYS A 43 10.72 -6.67 -0.63
N TYR A 44 9.55 -6.80 -0.02
CA TYR A 44 9.11 -5.92 1.07
C TYR A 44 10.10 -5.89 2.24
N ALA A 45 10.47 -7.06 2.77
CA ALA A 45 11.32 -7.16 3.97
C ALA A 45 12.75 -6.64 3.74
N SER A 46 13.33 -6.86 2.55
CA SER A 46 14.73 -6.52 2.25
C SER A 46 14.92 -5.19 1.53
N VAL A 47 13.83 -4.58 1.02
CA VAL A 47 13.90 -3.30 0.30
C VAL A 47 13.05 -2.24 0.99
N THR A 48 11.75 -2.46 1.08
CA THR A 48 10.80 -1.43 1.56
C THR A 48 11.03 -1.11 3.03
N VAL A 49 11.08 -2.13 3.88
CA VAL A 49 11.29 -1.95 5.33
C VAL A 49 12.60 -1.22 5.64
N PRO A 50 13.77 -1.58 5.07
CA PRO A 50 15.00 -0.82 5.27
C PRO A 50 14.91 0.64 4.83
N VAL A 51 14.29 0.93 3.69
CA VAL A 51 14.12 2.32 3.19
C VAL A 51 13.32 3.16 4.17
N VAL A 52 12.14 2.68 4.59
CA VAL A 52 11.29 3.42 5.54
C VAL A 52 11.98 3.57 6.91
N ASN A 53 12.73 2.55 7.35
CA ASN A 53 13.51 2.63 8.58
C ASN A 53 14.64 3.67 8.52
N ARG A 54 15.37 3.78 7.39
CA ARG A 54 16.42 4.81 7.23
C ARG A 54 15.83 6.22 7.27
N TYR A 55 14.72 6.44 6.57
CA TYR A 55 13.99 7.69 6.66
C TYR A 55 13.56 8.00 8.11
N ALA A 56 12.95 7.02 8.78
CA ALA A 56 12.51 7.17 10.16
C ALA A 56 13.68 7.43 11.12
N GLN A 57 14.82 6.76 10.92
CA GLN A 57 16.03 6.98 11.72
C GLN A 57 16.52 8.43 11.64
N LYS A 58 16.44 9.03 10.45
CA LYS A 58 16.93 10.40 10.26
C LYS A 58 15.91 11.46 10.67
N PHE A 59 14.62 11.25 10.37
CA PHE A 59 13.61 12.30 10.44
C PHE A 59 12.45 12.03 11.41
N MET A 60 12.32 10.80 11.95
CA MET A 60 11.17 10.40 12.77
C MET A 60 11.59 9.80 14.13
N GLY A 61 12.78 10.15 14.63
CA GLY A 61 13.27 9.64 15.92
C GLY A 61 13.50 8.13 15.97
N GLY A 62 13.72 7.49 14.83
CA GLY A 62 14.02 6.06 14.72
C GLY A 62 12.80 5.13 14.68
N ASN A 63 11.58 5.67 14.81
CA ASN A 63 10.36 4.85 14.78
C ASN A 63 9.51 5.17 13.54
N ARG A 64 9.46 4.23 12.58
CA ARG A 64 8.66 4.39 11.36
C ARG A 64 7.14 4.48 11.60
N PHE A 65 6.66 4.11 12.78
CA PHE A 65 5.25 4.19 13.17
C PHE A 65 4.93 5.44 13.98
N SER A 66 5.90 6.35 14.21
CA SER A 66 5.62 7.60 14.88
C SER A 66 4.70 8.50 14.07
N SER A 67 3.94 9.34 14.78
CA SER A 67 3.08 10.37 14.21
C SER A 67 3.88 11.60 13.76
N GLY A 68 3.25 12.47 13.00
CA GLY A 68 3.78 13.82 12.69
C GLY A 68 4.55 13.95 11.38
N GLY A 69 4.85 12.85 10.67
CA GLY A 69 5.45 12.95 9.34
C GLY A 69 4.39 13.26 8.28
N THR A 70 4.47 14.43 7.66
CA THR A 70 3.51 14.93 6.67
C THR A 70 4.03 14.85 5.23
N ALA A 71 3.17 15.08 4.24
CA ALA A 71 3.58 15.16 2.83
C ALA A 71 4.51 16.35 2.60
N SER A 72 4.21 17.52 3.18
CA SER A 72 5.04 18.72 3.09
C SER A 72 6.42 18.55 3.74
N MET A 73 6.49 17.82 4.86
CA MET A 73 7.78 17.46 5.48
C MET A 73 8.60 16.54 4.58
N LEU A 74 7.98 15.58 3.91
CA LEU A 74 8.70 14.73 2.96
C LEU A 74 9.28 15.54 1.80
N ILE A 75 8.50 16.47 1.22
CA ILE A 75 8.98 17.40 0.18
C ILE A 75 10.16 18.22 0.70
N LYS A 76 10.02 18.79 1.90
CA LYS A 76 11.08 19.57 2.54
C LYS A 76 12.37 18.76 2.71
N HIS A 77 12.28 17.55 3.29
CA HIS A 77 13.43 16.69 3.51
C HIS A 77 14.13 16.30 2.20
N ILE A 78 13.37 15.97 1.16
CA ILE A 78 13.95 15.64 -0.16
C ILE A 78 14.72 16.84 -0.72
N ASN A 79 14.15 18.05 -0.62
CA ASN A 79 14.78 19.27 -1.16
C ASN A 79 16.02 19.69 -0.36
N GLU A 80 15.97 19.63 0.98
CA GLU A 80 17.09 19.97 1.87
C GLU A 80 18.30 19.01 1.69
N GLU A 81 18.04 17.76 1.31
CA GLU A 81 19.09 16.77 1.02
C GLU A 81 19.57 16.82 -0.46
N GLY A 82 19.32 17.93 -1.16
CA GLY A 82 19.80 18.15 -2.53
C GLY A 82 18.96 17.54 -3.64
N GLY A 83 17.69 17.23 -3.35
CA GLY A 83 16.73 16.70 -4.31
C GLY A 83 16.66 15.17 -4.34
N PRO A 84 15.77 14.61 -5.19
CA PRO A 84 15.43 13.18 -5.14
C PRO A 84 16.61 12.26 -5.45
N VAL A 85 17.59 12.65 -6.23
CA VAL A 85 18.77 11.82 -6.55
C VAL A 85 19.67 11.66 -5.34
N SER A 86 20.05 12.77 -4.70
CA SER A 86 20.87 12.75 -3.47
C SER A 86 20.11 12.06 -2.34
N PHE A 87 18.83 12.37 -2.17
CA PHE A 87 17.98 11.75 -1.17
C PHE A 87 17.90 10.21 -1.33
N ALA A 88 17.73 9.71 -2.56
CA ALA A 88 17.71 8.29 -2.86
C ALA A 88 19.02 7.60 -2.46
N LYS A 89 20.17 8.21 -2.82
CA LYS A 89 21.49 7.67 -2.59
C LYS A 89 21.92 7.79 -1.13
N ASP A 90 21.86 9.00 -0.57
CA ASP A 90 22.55 9.32 0.68
C ASP A 90 21.67 9.05 1.91
N ILE A 91 20.33 9.08 1.77
CA ILE A 91 19.40 8.87 2.85
C ILE A 91 18.75 7.49 2.77
N LEU A 92 18.17 7.16 1.61
CA LEU A 92 17.42 5.92 1.47
C LEU A 92 18.31 4.73 1.10
N ASP A 93 19.54 4.97 0.63
CA ASP A 93 20.44 3.94 0.08
C ASP A 93 19.68 3.03 -0.90
N ASN A 94 18.91 3.65 -1.79
CA ASN A 94 18.07 2.95 -2.75
C ASN A 94 17.74 3.82 -3.98
N GLU A 95 18.33 3.45 -5.12
CA GLU A 95 18.15 4.15 -6.40
C GLU A 95 17.22 3.38 -7.37
N GLN A 96 16.33 2.52 -6.85
CA GLN A 96 15.37 1.80 -7.68
C GLN A 96 14.40 2.74 -8.41
N LYS A 97 13.92 2.25 -9.57
CA LYS A 97 12.95 2.95 -10.41
C LYS A 97 11.61 2.23 -10.44
N SER A 98 10.52 2.99 -10.61
CA SER A 98 9.19 2.50 -10.95
C SER A 98 8.69 3.24 -12.20
N GLY A 99 8.20 2.53 -13.20
CA GLY A 99 7.79 3.14 -14.48
C GLY A 99 8.90 3.96 -15.17
N GLY A 100 10.19 3.62 -14.93
CA GLY A 100 11.35 4.34 -15.46
C GLY A 100 11.75 5.61 -14.66
N VAL A 101 10.98 5.99 -13.63
CA VAL A 101 11.23 7.15 -12.76
C VAL A 101 11.89 6.68 -11.46
N LEU A 102 12.83 7.44 -10.92
CA LEU A 102 13.46 7.16 -9.63
C LEU A 102 12.39 7.14 -8.52
N LYS A 103 12.37 6.12 -7.66
CA LYS A 103 11.32 5.99 -6.63
C LYS A 103 11.26 7.19 -5.67
N ALA A 104 12.39 7.79 -5.33
CA ALA A 104 12.41 9.03 -4.55
C ALA A 104 11.75 10.21 -5.29
N GLU A 105 11.90 10.28 -6.61
CA GLU A 105 11.19 11.27 -7.45
C GLU A 105 9.69 10.99 -7.47
N VAL A 106 9.27 9.72 -7.58
CA VAL A 106 7.85 9.34 -7.48
C VAL A 106 7.27 9.77 -6.13
N CYS A 107 8.01 9.60 -5.02
CA CYS A 107 7.60 10.08 -3.71
C CYS A 107 7.41 11.60 -3.68
N LEU A 108 8.36 12.35 -4.26
CA LEU A 108 8.28 13.81 -4.35
C LEU A 108 7.05 14.26 -5.17
N GLN A 109 6.83 13.66 -6.34
CA GLN A 109 5.68 13.96 -7.19
C GLN A 109 4.36 13.66 -6.48
N LEU A 110 4.25 12.49 -5.86
CA LEU A 110 3.05 12.10 -5.11
C LEU A 110 2.76 13.09 -3.97
N ALA A 111 3.76 13.39 -3.13
CA ALA A 111 3.61 14.35 -2.04
C ALA A 111 3.22 15.75 -2.56
N THR A 112 3.78 16.17 -3.70
CA THR A 112 3.46 17.45 -4.34
C THR A 112 2.00 17.49 -4.83
N TYR A 113 1.53 16.40 -5.47
CA TYR A 113 0.15 16.34 -5.97
C TYR A 113 -0.86 16.30 -4.83
N LEU A 114 -0.56 15.60 -3.74
CA LEU A 114 -1.38 15.64 -2.53
C LEU A 114 -1.41 17.05 -1.93
N GLY A 115 -0.28 17.77 -1.93
CA GLY A 115 -0.20 19.16 -1.50
C GLY A 115 -1.10 20.11 -2.31
N TYR A 116 -1.27 19.91 -3.62
CA TYR A 116 -2.22 20.70 -4.43
C TYR A 116 -3.69 20.47 -4.03
N LEU A 117 -3.99 19.33 -3.40
CA LEU A 117 -5.30 19.01 -2.84
C LEU A 117 -5.40 19.42 -1.34
N HIS A 118 -4.40 20.12 -0.80
CA HIS A 118 -4.28 20.45 0.63
C HIS A 118 -4.28 19.23 1.55
N ILE A 119 -3.79 18.08 1.06
CA ILE A 119 -3.64 16.83 1.82
C ILE A 119 -2.21 16.75 2.33
N ASP A 120 -2.03 16.89 3.64
CA ASP A 120 -0.72 16.88 4.29
C ASP A 120 -0.56 15.74 5.32
N THR A 121 -1.66 15.30 5.92
CA THR A 121 -1.71 14.25 6.94
C THR A 121 -2.51 13.02 6.47
N ILE A 122 -2.42 11.92 7.24
CA ILE A 122 -3.26 10.73 7.00
C ILE A 122 -4.75 11.07 7.15
N ASP A 123 -5.09 11.95 8.09
CA ASP A 123 -6.49 12.32 8.31
C ASP A 123 -7.01 13.17 7.16
N ASP A 124 -6.23 14.12 6.62
CA ASP A 124 -6.60 14.85 5.40
C ASP A 124 -6.85 13.89 4.23
N PHE A 125 -5.98 12.87 4.07
CA PHE A 125 -6.14 11.86 3.03
C PHE A 125 -7.42 11.04 3.23
N ARG A 126 -7.67 10.56 4.44
CA ARG A 126 -8.80 9.69 4.79
C ARG A 126 -10.14 10.38 4.67
N TYR A 127 -10.21 11.66 5.05
CA TYR A 127 -11.45 12.44 5.09
C TYR A 127 -11.58 13.41 3.91
N PHE A 128 -10.78 13.21 2.86
CA PHE A 128 -10.89 14.03 1.65
C PHE A 128 -12.27 13.87 1.01
N GLU A 129 -12.89 14.99 0.65
CA GLU A 129 -14.32 15.05 0.23
C GLU A 129 -14.62 14.25 -1.05
N SER A 130 -13.63 14.04 -1.92
CA SER A 130 -13.79 13.29 -3.18
C SER A 130 -12.76 12.17 -3.31
N PRO A 131 -13.04 10.99 -2.75
CA PRO A 131 -12.15 9.82 -2.87
C PRO A 131 -11.82 9.44 -4.31
N GLU A 132 -12.76 9.63 -5.25
CA GLU A 132 -12.59 9.35 -6.67
C GLU A 132 -11.55 10.29 -7.30
N LEU A 133 -11.62 11.58 -6.99
CA LEU A 133 -10.60 12.55 -7.44
C LEU A 133 -9.23 12.21 -6.87
N LEU A 134 -9.17 11.87 -5.59
CA LEU A 134 -7.94 11.47 -4.93
C LEU A 134 -7.33 10.23 -5.60
N GLU A 135 -8.15 9.24 -5.92
CA GLU A 135 -7.71 8.04 -6.65
C GLU A 135 -7.13 8.38 -8.03
N ILE A 136 -7.81 9.24 -8.79
CA ILE A 136 -7.33 9.73 -10.09
C ILE A 136 -5.97 10.43 -9.94
N VAL A 137 -5.83 11.31 -8.95
CA VAL A 137 -4.59 12.08 -8.72
C VAL A 137 -3.43 11.17 -8.31
N VAL A 138 -3.65 10.21 -7.43
CA VAL A 138 -2.64 9.23 -7.03
C VAL A 138 -2.24 8.36 -8.22
N HIS A 139 -3.20 7.85 -8.98
CA HIS A 139 -2.96 7.01 -10.15
C HIS A 139 -2.23 7.75 -11.28
N ALA A 140 -2.43 9.06 -11.41
CA ALA A 140 -1.76 9.90 -12.40
C ALA A 140 -0.25 10.07 -12.15
N VAL A 141 0.23 9.76 -10.95
CA VAL A 141 1.67 9.81 -10.64
C VAL A 141 2.39 8.69 -11.38
N LYS A 142 3.28 9.07 -12.30
CA LYS A 142 4.03 8.11 -13.10
C LYS A 142 4.83 7.14 -12.22
N GLY A 143 4.52 5.86 -12.34
CA GLY A 143 5.20 4.79 -11.62
C GLY A 143 4.39 4.17 -10.48
N ILE A 144 3.20 4.68 -10.14
CA ILE A 144 2.34 4.12 -9.10
C ILE A 144 1.44 3.00 -9.66
N GLY A 145 0.57 3.28 -10.63
CA GLY A 145 -0.41 2.31 -11.18
C GLY A 145 -1.44 1.81 -10.17
N ASP A 146 -2.35 0.91 -10.59
CA ASP A 146 -3.50 0.46 -9.79
C ASP A 146 -3.09 -0.12 -8.43
N ALA A 147 -2.18 -1.10 -8.41
CA ALA A 147 -1.76 -1.76 -7.18
C ALA A 147 -1.14 -0.77 -6.18
N GLY A 148 -0.40 0.23 -6.65
CA GLY A 148 0.16 1.28 -5.81
C GLY A 148 -0.91 2.22 -5.27
N THR A 149 -1.87 2.60 -6.11
CA THR A 149 -3.00 3.44 -5.73
C THR A 149 -3.80 2.78 -4.62
N HIS A 150 -4.28 1.57 -4.83
CA HIS A 150 -5.02 0.81 -3.81
C HIS A 150 -4.21 0.63 -2.52
N TYR A 151 -2.91 0.36 -2.66
CA TYR A 151 -2.05 0.16 -1.47
C TYR A 151 -1.88 1.44 -0.65
N LEU A 152 -1.77 2.62 -1.28
CA LEU A 152 -1.72 3.88 -0.53
C LEU A 152 -2.99 4.10 0.29
N PHE A 153 -4.17 3.84 -0.29
CA PHE A 153 -5.43 3.91 0.44
C PHE A 153 -5.46 2.94 1.63
N MET A 154 -4.99 1.70 1.45
CA MET A 154 -4.86 0.73 2.56
C MET A 154 -3.93 1.24 3.66
N LEU A 155 -2.75 1.77 3.30
CA LEU A 155 -1.77 2.28 4.25
C LEU A 155 -2.29 3.48 5.05
N THR A 156 -3.10 4.33 4.44
CA THR A 156 -3.76 5.47 5.10
C THR A 156 -5.00 5.06 5.89
N GLY A 157 -5.42 3.80 5.82
CA GLY A 157 -6.41 3.21 6.72
C GLY A 157 -7.76 2.89 6.10
N ASP A 158 -7.91 2.91 4.77
CA ASP A 158 -9.12 2.42 4.10
C ASP A 158 -9.25 0.90 4.32
N PRO A 159 -10.30 0.43 5.02
CA PRO A 159 -10.49 -0.98 5.31
C PRO A 159 -11.05 -1.78 4.12
N ASP A 160 -11.58 -1.08 3.12
CA ASP A 160 -12.34 -1.68 2.02
C ASP A 160 -11.56 -1.83 0.72
N ARG A 161 -10.23 -1.63 0.76
CA ARG A 161 -9.34 -1.79 -0.39
C ARG A 161 -8.48 -3.05 -0.28
N CYS A 162 -8.19 -3.69 -1.44
CA CYS A 162 -7.14 -4.70 -1.59
C CYS A 162 -6.07 -4.21 -2.57
N LYS A 163 -4.84 -4.70 -2.40
CA LYS A 163 -3.72 -4.42 -3.31
C LYS A 163 -3.62 -5.55 -4.34
N PRO A 164 -4.07 -5.38 -5.60
CA PRO A 164 -4.03 -6.42 -6.62
C PRO A 164 -2.58 -6.64 -7.11
N ASP A 165 -1.74 -7.19 -6.24
CA ASP A 165 -0.35 -7.52 -6.55
C ASP A 165 -0.16 -9.00 -6.91
N VAL A 166 1.09 -9.39 -7.19
CA VAL A 166 1.43 -10.75 -7.60
C VAL A 166 1.00 -11.83 -6.60
N HIS A 167 1.00 -11.52 -5.30
CA HIS A 167 0.62 -12.48 -4.25
C HIS A 167 -0.89 -12.71 -4.23
N ILE A 168 -1.65 -11.63 -4.39
CA ILE A 168 -3.12 -11.69 -4.51
C ILE A 168 -3.52 -12.48 -5.76
N HIS A 169 -2.94 -12.17 -6.91
CA HIS A 169 -3.20 -12.91 -8.15
C HIS A 169 -2.80 -14.40 -8.06
N HIS A 170 -1.72 -14.74 -7.33
CA HIS A 170 -1.37 -16.14 -7.08
C HIS A 170 -2.44 -16.84 -6.26
N CYS A 171 -2.89 -16.23 -5.15
CA CYS A 171 -3.96 -16.79 -4.32
C CYS A 171 -5.25 -17.01 -5.13
N ILE A 172 -5.62 -16.06 -5.97
CA ILE A 172 -6.82 -16.15 -6.81
C ILE A 172 -6.68 -17.31 -7.82
N ARG A 173 -5.53 -17.47 -8.48
CA ARG A 173 -5.29 -18.59 -9.38
C ARG A 173 -5.37 -19.95 -8.68
N ASP A 174 -4.80 -20.05 -7.48
CA ASP A 174 -4.86 -21.28 -6.69
C ASP A 174 -6.30 -21.63 -6.28
N ALA A 175 -7.10 -20.61 -5.95
CA ALA A 175 -8.48 -20.79 -5.51
C ALA A 175 -9.48 -20.99 -6.65
N CYS A 176 -9.28 -20.33 -7.79
CA CYS A 176 -10.27 -20.20 -8.87
C CYS A 176 -9.84 -20.87 -10.17
N GLY A 177 -8.56 -21.29 -10.29
CA GLY A 177 -8.01 -21.91 -11.49
C GLY A 177 -7.71 -20.93 -12.64
N GLU A 178 -8.02 -19.66 -12.51
CA GLU A 178 -7.75 -18.62 -13.52
C GLU A 178 -7.36 -17.29 -12.88
N ASP A 179 -6.76 -16.41 -13.66
CA ASP A 179 -6.47 -15.03 -13.26
C ASP A 179 -7.64 -14.11 -13.61
N ILE A 180 -7.72 -12.97 -12.92
CA ILE A 180 -8.78 -11.98 -13.12
C ILE A 180 -8.17 -10.57 -13.21
N SER A 181 -8.96 -9.58 -13.65
CA SER A 181 -8.51 -8.19 -13.71
C SER A 181 -8.32 -7.58 -12.30
N ASN A 182 -7.59 -6.47 -12.20
CA ASN A 182 -7.42 -5.75 -10.94
C ASN A 182 -8.76 -5.24 -10.38
N ASP A 183 -9.65 -4.74 -11.25
CA ASP A 183 -10.99 -4.30 -10.87
C ASP A 183 -11.83 -5.45 -10.31
N ASP A 184 -11.75 -6.63 -10.95
CA ASP A 184 -12.43 -7.84 -10.49
C ASP A 184 -11.88 -8.34 -9.16
N CYS A 185 -10.57 -8.13 -8.87
CA CYS A 185 -9.99 -8.44 -7.56
C CYS A 185 -10.71 -7.68 -6.45
N GLN A 186 -10.94 -6.38 -6.63
CA GLN A 186 -11.64 -5.56 -5.63
C GLN A 186 -13.07 -6.06 -5.39
N VAL A 187 -13.80 -6.37 -6.46
CA VAL A 187 -15.16 -6.93 -6.37
C VAL A 187 -15.15 -8.28 -5.65
N LEU A 188 -14.25 -9.20 -6.05
CA LEU A 188 -14.10 -10.52 -5.46
C LEU A 188 -13.83 -10.45 -3.96
N PHE A 189 -12.90 -9.59 -3.55
CA PHE A 189 -12.55 -9.43 -2.13
C PHE A 189 -13.72 -8.86 -1.33
N THR A 190 -14.39 -7.82 -1.82
CA THR A 190 -15.55 -7.20 -1.16
C THR A 190 -16.68 -8.22 -0.92
N GLU A 191 -17.05 -8.98 -1.95
CA GLU A 191 -18.09 -10.00 -1.83
C GLU A 191 -17.65 -11.19 -0.96
N THR A 192 -16.37 -11.58 -1.02
CA THR A 192 -15.82 -12.65 -0.17
C THR A 192 -15.86 -12.28 1.29
N VAL A 193 -15.45 -11.06 1.64
CA VAL A 193 -15.53 -10.55 3.01
C VAL A 193 -16.97 -10.53 3.51
N ALA A 194 -17.93 -10.12 2.66
CA ALA A 194 -19.35 -10.14 3.03
C ALA A 194 -19.84 -11.55 3.40
N ILE A 195 -19.36 -12.61 2.70
CA ILE A 195 -19.68 -13.99 3.05
C ILE A 195 -18.99 -14.41 4.37
N LEU A 196 -17.71 -14.07 4.53
CA LEU A 196 -16.90 -14.52 5.66
C LEU A 196 -17.20 -13.78 6.98
N LYS A 197 -17.86 -12.64 6.94
CA LYS A 197 -18.21 -11.85 8.13
C LYS A 197 -19.11 -12.58 9.12
N SER A 198 -19.86 -13.59 8.68
CA SER A 198 -20.65 -14.45 9.60
C SER A 198 -19.77 -15.20 10.60
N ASP A 199 -18.59 -15.63 10.17
CA ASP A 199 -17.64 -16.39 10.99
C ASP A 199 -16.54 -15.48 11.57
N TYR A 200 -16.22 -14.38 10.89
CA TYR A 200 -15.16 -13.43 11.23
C TYR A 200 -15.69 -11.98 11.20
N PRO A 201 -16.43 -11.53 12.22
CA PRO A 201 -17.13 -10.23 12.20
C PRO A 201 -16.24 -9.01 11.95
N ASP A 202 -14.99 -9.06 12.44
CA ASP A 202 -14.01 -7.96 12.30
C ASP A 202 -13.18 -8.02 11.01
N LEU A 203 -13.50 -8.95 10.10
CA LEU A 203 -12.78 -9.08 8.84
C LEU A 203 -13.12 -7.90 7.92
N THR A 204 -12.08 -7.29 7.35
CA THR A 204 -12.17 -6.26 6.32
C THR A 204 -11.44 -6.72 5.06
N VAL A 205 -11.65 -6.04 3.95
CA VAL A 205 -10.94 -6.33 2.69
C VAL A 205 -9.43 -6.18 2.87
N ALA A 206 -8.98 -5.11 3.51
CA ALA A 206 -7.56 -4.89 3.81
C ALA A 206 -6.97 -5.94 4.77
N LYS A 207 -7.77 -6.46 5.72
CA LYS A 207 -7.32 -7.56 6.58
C LYS A 207 -7.17 -8.86 5.80
N LEU A 208 -8.13 -9.19 4.93
CA LEU A 208 -8.06 -10.38 4.08
C LEU A 208 -6.85 -10.33 3.16
N ASP A 209 -6.59 -9.18 2.54
CA ASP A 209 -5.40 -8.92 1.74
C ASP A 209 -4.11 -9.22 2.53
N GLY A 210 -3.97 -8.62 3.72
CA GLY A 210 -2.80 -8.83 4.58
C GLY A 210 -2.60 -10.29 4.99
N ILE A 211 -3.68 -11.03 5.26
CA ILE A 211 -3.63 -12.46 5.57
C ILE A 211 -3.11 -13.27 4.37
N ILE A 212 -3.64 -13.01 3.18
CA ILE A 212 -3.21 -13.67 1.95
C ILE A 212 -1.75 -13.33 1.65
N TRP A 213 -1.39 -12.05 1.74
CA TRP A 213 -0.03 -11.58 1.50
C TRP A 213 0.98 -12.29 2.43
N ASN A 214 0.67 -12.41 3.72
CA ASN A 214 1.53 -13.10 4.69
C ASN A 214 1.76 -14.57 4.32
N LYS A 215 0.74 -15.29 3.84
CA LYS A 215 0.87 -16.67 3.38
C LYS A 215 1.75 -16.76 2.14
N TYR A 216 1.49 -15.93 1.14
CA TYR A 216 2.09 -16.06 -0.19
C TYR A 216 3.49 -15.43 -0.32
N GLN A 217 3.86 -14.46 0.53
CA GLN A 217 5.22 -13.92 0.55
C GLN A 217 6.26 -14.95 1.03
N SER A 218 5.86 -15.88 1.91
CA SER A 218 6.74 -16.89 2.51
C SER A 218 6.97 -18.11 1.61
N SER A 219 6.23 -18.22 0.52
CA SER A 219 6.23 -19.39 -0.39
C SER A 219 7.22 -19.31 -1.53
N ARG A 220 8.24 -18.41 -1.43
CA ARG A 220 9.29 -18.23 -2.43
C ARG A 220 10.69 -18.33 -1.85
#